data_ec2b736715085fdcb68f8db985e0975c
#
_entry.id   ec2b736715085fdcb68f8db985e0975c
#
_cell.length_a   1.000
_cell.length_b   1.000
_cell.length_c   1.000
_cell.angle_alpha   90.00
_cell.angle_beta   90.00
_cell.angle_gamma   90.00
#
_symmetry.space_group_name_H-M   'P 1'
#
loop_
_entity.id
_entity.type
_entity.pdbx_description
1 polymer ?
#
loop_
_entity_poly.entity_id
_entity_poly.type
_entity_poly.pdbx_seq_one_letter_code
_entity_poly.pdbx_strand_id
1 'polypeptide(L)'
;QLKKEVTRLSKVLHRDITQSRQHFLKLTLPETYRNLIDLDITDDYTMGFASQIGFRASICTPFNFYDLDTELETKLKIHPFAMMEGTLKYNMKVNPEDAMKKIQPLIDEVKKVDGGFMSLWHNDTLNNRKIWLGWKTVYENMVQYASPDKN
;
A
#
# COMPACT_ATOMS: atom_id res chain seq x y z
N GLN A 1 -3.98 -20.73 8.33
CA GLN A 1 -2.76 -20.04 8.74
C GLN A 1 -3.08 -18.63 9.23
N LEU A 2 -3.77 -17.80 8.45
CA LEU A 2 -4.11 -16.41 8.78
C LEU A 2 -4.78 -16.27 10.16
N LYS A 3 -5.79 -17.11 10.48
CA LYS A 3 -6.44 -17.12 11.78
C LYS A 3 -5.47 -17.30 12.97
N LYS A 4 -4.47 -18.18 12.81
CA LYS A 4 -3.44 -18.38 13.85
C LYS A 4 -2.57 -17.15 14.04
N GLU A 5 -2.22 -16.46 12.95
CA GLU A 5 -1.41 -15.24 12.97
C GLU A 5 -2.18 -14.08 13.63
N VAL A 6 -3.43 -13.88 13.25
CA VAL A 6 -4.31 -12.87 13.86
C VAL A 6 -4.46 -13.13 15.37
N THR A 7 -4.77 -14.39 15.78
CA THR A 7 -4.92 -14.75 17.18
C THR A 7 -3.62 -14.53 17.97
N ARG A 8 -2.45 -14.88 17.39
CA ARG A 8 -1.15 -14.66 18.03
C ARG A 8 -0.86 -13.19 18.22
N LEU A 9 -1.10 -12.37 17.19
CA LEU A 9 -0.83 -10.94 17.21
C LEU A 9 -1.76 -10.23 18.21
N SER A 10 -3.04 -10.59 18.21
CA SER A 10 -4.02 -10.07 19.19
C SER A 10 -3.60 -10.32 20.64
N LYS A 11 -3.09 -11.54 20.94
CA LYS A 11 -2.56 -11.87 22.27
C LYS A 11 -1.35 -11.03 22.66
N VAL A 12 -0.43 -10.76 21.71
CA VAL A 12 0.77 -9.96 21.97
C VAL A 12 0.43 -8.49 22.17
N LEU A 13 -0.50 -7.96 21.38
CA LEU A 13 -0.88 -6.55 21.42
C LEU A 13 -1.98 -6.22 22.42
N HIS A 14 -2.60 -7.26 23.05
CA HIS A 14 -3.75 -7.11 23.97
C HIS A 14 -4.90 -6.29 23.36
N ARG A 15 -5.14 -6.45 22.06
CA ARG A 15 -6.23 -5.81 21.32
C ARG A 15 -6.61 -6.61 20.09
N ASP A 16 -7.82 -6.34 19.56
CA ASP A 16 -8.26 -6.93 18.31
C ASP A 16 -7.42 -6.44 17.12
N ILE A 17 -7.23 -7.30 16.16
CA ILE A 17 -6.52 -7.01 14.92
C ILE A 17 -7.56 -6.76 13.84
N THR A 18 -7.66 -5.53 13.39
CA THR A 18 -8.65 -5.08 12.40
C THR A 18 -8.05 -4.67 11.07
N GLN A 19 -6.71 -4.67 10.97
CA GLN A 19 -6.00 -4.21 9.78
C GLN A 19 -5.12 -5.30 9.19
N SER A 20 -5.07 -5.38 7.87
CA SER A 20 -4.28 -6.37 7.12
C SER A 20 -3.48 -5.75 6.00
N ARG A 21 -2.32 -6.35 5.73
CA ARG A 21 -1.58 -6.26 4.47
C ARG A 21 -0.96 -7.60 4.17
N GLN A 22 -1.29 -8.20 3.05
CA GLN A 22 -0.76 -9.50 2.66
C GLN A 22 0.69 -9.37 2.19
N HIS A 23 1.56 -10.20 2.75
CA HIS A 23 2.98 -10.24 2.35
C HIS A 23 3.09 -10.65 0.88
N PHE A 24 4.04 -10.05 0.15
CA PHE A 24 4.19 -10.15 -1.30
C PHE A 24 2.96 -9.69 -2.11
N LEU A 25 2.07 -8.89 -1.50
CA LEU A 25 0.83 -8.41 -2.12
C LEU A 25 -0.02 -9.55 -2.71
N LYS A 26 0.02 -10.73 -2.07
CA LYS A 26 -0.76 -11.90 -2.48
C LYS A 26 -2.24 -11.63 -2.30
N LEU A 27 -2.94 -11.52 -3.40
CA LEU A 27 -4.35 -11.17 -3.45
C LEU A 27 -5.05 -12.02 -4.51
N THR A 28 -5.86 -12.97 -4.06
CA THR A 28 -6.79 -13.74 -4.89
C THR A 28 -8.21 -13.29 -4.55
N LEU A 29 -8.93 -12.75 -5.52
CA LEU A 29 -10.28 -12.24 -5.34
C LEU A 29 -11.30 -13.27 -5.82
N PRO A 30 -12.43 -13.44 -5.09
CA PRO A 30 -12.82 -12.73 -3.86
C PRO A 30 -12.24 -13.35 -2.57
N GLU A 31 -11.60 -14.51 -2.64
CA GLU A 31 -11.28 -15.41 -1.51
C GLU A 31 -10.44 -14.72 -0.43
N THR A 32 -9.44 -13.93 -0.82
CA THR A 32 -8.59 -13.24 0.17
C THR A 32 -9.42 -12.29 1.02
N TYR A 33 -10.31 -11.52 0.40
CA TYR A 33 -11.13 -10.54 1.12
C TYR A 33 -12.23 -11.21 1.96
N ARG A 34 -12.85 -12.28 1.48
CA ARG A 34 -13.78 -13.08 2.27
C ARG A 34 -13.10 -13.65 3.53
N ASN A 35 -11.89 -14.20 3.40
CA ASN A 35 -11.12 -14.70 4.53
C ASN A 35 -10.75 -13.59 5.54
N LEU A 36 -10.54 -12.35 5.10
CA LEU A 36 -10.31 -11.21 5.99
C LEU A 36 -11.60 -10.83 6.73
N ILE A 37 -12.73 -10.79 6.03
CA ILE A 37 -14.05 -10.50 6.62
C ILE A 37 -14.41 -11.53 7.68
N ASP A 38 -14.16 -12.83 7.43
CA ASP A 38 -14.40 -13.94 8.39
C ASP A 38 -13.54 -13.84 9.65
N LEU A 39 -12.51 -12.99 9.64
CA LEU A 39 -11.62 -12.73 10.78
C LEU A 39 -11.82 -11.35 11.40
N ASP A 40 -12.94 -10.69 11.10
CA ASP A 40 -13.27 -9.36 11.58
C ASP A 40 -12.24 -8.27 11.22
N ILE A 41 -11.49 -8.48 10.13
CA ILE A 41 -10.62 -7.45 9.56
C ILE A 41 -11.51 -6.43 8.83
N THR A 42 -11.35 -5.17 9.17
CA THR A 42 -12.14 -4.06 8.60
C THR A 42 -11.40 -3.24 7.57
N ASP A 43 -10.06 -3.32 7.55
CA ASP A 43 -9.22 -2.50 6.67
C ASP A 43 -8.10 -3.34 6.04
N ASP A 44 -8.00 -3.31 4.71
CA ASP A 44 -6.92 -3.98 3.97
C ASP A 44 -6.10 -2.98 3.14
N TYR A 45 -4.78 -3.13 3.21
CA TYR A 45 -3.78 -2.28 2.57
C TYR A 45 -2.97 -3.03 1.49
N THR A 46 -3.52 -4.11 0.94
CA THR A 46 -2.82 -4.96 -0.05
C THR A 46 -2.97 -4.46 -1.49
N MET A 47 -4.03 -3.67 -1.78
CA MET A 47 -4.40 -3.30 -3.14
C MET A 47 -3.39 -2.36 -3.77
N GLY A 48 -2.43 -2.92 -4.49
CA GLY A 48 -1.42 -2.20 -5.24
C GLY A 48 -0.72 -3.11 -6.24
N PHE A 49 0.05 -2.54 -7.14
CA PHE A 49 0.87 -3.29 -8.09
C PHE A 49 2.24 -3.64 -7.50
N ALA A 50 2.71 -4.87 -7.74
CA ALA A 50 4.09 -5.25 -7.47
C ALA A 50 5.04 -4.85 -8.61
N SER A 51 4.55 -4.78 -9.86
CA SER A 51 5.38 -4.62 -11.06
C SER A 51 5.49 -3.19 -11.59
N GLN A 52 4.61 -2.28 -11.17
CA GLN A 52 4.57 -0.90 -11.65
C GLN A 52 4.01 0.04 -10.58
N ILE A 53 4.16 1.35 -10.74
CA ILE A 53 3.50 2.35 -9.93
C ILE A 53 2.12 2.68 -10.49
N GLY A 54 1.24 3.26 -9.66
CA GLY A 54 -0.14 3.58 -9.97
C GLY A 54 -1.12 2.78 -9.10
N PHE A 55 -2.39 3.09 -9.20
CA PHE A 55 -3.44 2.48 -8.40
C PHE A 55 -4.04 1.26 -9.10
N ARG A 56 -3.87 0.06 -8.52
CA ARG A 56 -4.40 -1.19 -9.09
C ARG A 56 -5.92 -1.20 -9.19
N ALA A 57 -6.60 -0.51 -8.29
CA ALA A 57 -8.05 -0.36 -8.31
C ALA A 57 -8.55 0.82 -9.17
N SER A 58 -7.66 1.53 -9.87
CA SER A 58 -7.96 2.76 -10.63
C SER A 58 -8.59 3.90 -9.80
N ILE A 59 -8.48 3.83 -8.47
CA ILE A 59 -8.99 4.83 -7.53
C ILE A 59 -7.96 5.06 -6.43
N CYS A 60 -7.79 6.31 -5.98
CA CYS A 60 -6.83 6.72 -4.95
C CYS A 60 -7.46 6.99 -3.57
N THR A 61 -8.76 6.79 -3.44
CA THR A 61 -9.49 6.91 -2.18
C THR A 61 -9.90 5.53 -1.66
N PRO A 62 -10.01 5.33 -0.33
CA PRO A 62 -10.53 4.09 0.22
C PRO A 62 -11.96 3.81 -0.23
N PHE A 63 -12.29 2.54 -0.43
CA PHE A 63 -13.61 2.09 -0.82
C PHE A 63 -13.97 0.76 -0.14
N ASN A 64 -15.24 0.46 0.01
CA ASN A 64 -15.70 -0.82 0.53
C ASN A 64 -15.61 -1.91 -0.53
N PHE A 65 -15.15 -3.10 -0.14
CA PHE A 65 -15.17 -4.25 -1.04
C PHE A 65 -16.62 -4.65 -1.37
N TYR A 66 -16.93 -4.67 -2.66
CA TYR A 66 -18.17 -5.19 -3.17
C TYR A 66 -17.96 -6.62 -3.66
N ASP A 67 -18.68 -7.57 -3.08
CA ASP A 67 -18.59 -8.99 -3.46
C ASP A 67 -19.60 -9.28 -4.58
N LEU A 68 -19.10 -9.47 -5.79
CA LEU A 68 -19.92 -9.68 -7.00
C LEU A 68 -20.71 -11.01 -6.97
N ASP A 69 -20.21 -12.05 -6.26
CA ASP A 69 -20.93 -13.32 -6.22
C ASP A 69 -22.16 -13.27 -5.31
N THR A 70 -22.09 -12.45 -4.28
CA THR A 70 -23.20 -12.25 -3.33
C THR A 70 -23.99 -10.97 -3.57
N GLU A 71 -23.53 -10.13 -4.50
CA GLU A 71 -24.13 -8.82 -4.82
C GLU A 71 -24.25 -7.90 -3.60
N LEU A 72 -23.23 -7.92 -2.71
CA LEU A 72 -23.25 -7.17 -1.45
C LEU A 72 -22.01 -6.29 -1.28
N GLU A 73 -22.25 -5.06 -0.87
CA GLU A 73 -21.19 -4.21 -0.30
C GLU A 73 -20.84 -4.72 1.11
N THR A 74 -19.55 -4.94 1.34
CA THR A 74 -19.07 -5.44 2.62
C THR A 74 -18.54 -4.31 3.51
N LYS A 75 -18.26 -4.65 4.79
CA LYS A 75 -17.65 -3.71 5.74
C LYS A 75 -16.12 -3.60 5.56
N LEU A 76 -15.50 -4.46 4.73
CA LEU A 76 -14.06 -4.43 4.50
C LEU A 76 -13.69 -3.22 3.64
N LYS A 77 -12.98 -2.28 4.21
CA LYS A 77 -12.47 -1.10 3.51
C LYS A 77 -11.11 -1.40 2.89
N ILE A 78 -11.01 -1.16 1.61
CA ILE A 78 -9.78 -1.32 0.83
C ILE A 78 -9.08 0.03 0.74
N HIS A 79 -7.80 0.06 1.11
CA HIS A 79 -6.94 1.23 1.05
C HIS A 79 -5.89 1.04 -0.04
N PRO A 80 -6.11 1.55 -1.27
CA PRO A 80 -5.16 1.39 -2.36
C PRO A 80 -3.86 2.13 -2.07
N PHE A 81 -2.72 1.53 -2.47
CA PHE A 81 -1.44 2.23 -2.44
C PHE A 81 -0.90 2.43 -3.85
N ALA A 82 -0.14 3.51 -4.03
CA ALA A 82 0.29 4.00 -5.33
C ALA A 82 1.61 3.41 -5.80
N MET A 83 2.52 3.11 -4.87
CA MET A 83 3.88 2.69 -5.22
C MET A 83 4.59 1.95 -4.08
N MET A 84 5.61 1.21 -4.45
CA MET A 84 6.56 0.56 -3.56
C MET A 84 7.98 0.83 -4.07
N GLU A 85 8.94 1.10 -3.19
CA GLU A 85 10.33 1.38 -3.59
C GLU A 85 10.97 0.19 -4.32
N GLY A 86 10.64 -1.02 -3.86
CA GLY A 86 11.09 -2.25 -4.51
C GLY A 86 10.61 -2.37 -5.96
N THR A 87 9.40 -1.90 -6.24
CA THR A 87 8.85 -1.83 -7.61
C THR A 87 9.69 -0.90 -8.50
N LEU A 88 9.97 0.31 -8.04
CA LEU A 88 10.80 1.26 -8.79
C LEU A 88 12.18 0.66 -9.09
N LYS A 89 12.83 0.10 -8.05
CA LYS A 89 14.19 -0.42 -8.16
C LYS A 89 14.29 -1.69 -8.99
N TYR A 90 13.51 -2.71 -8.66
CA TYR A 90 13.72 -4.07 -9.20
C TYR A 90 12.90 -4.33 -10.47
N ASN A 91 11.65 -3.89 -10.51
CA ASN A 91 10.76 -4.14 -11.64
C ASN A 91 10.93 -3.09 -12.73
N MET A 92 10.94 -1.81 -12.35
CA MET A 92 11.06 -0.70 -13.31
C MET A 92 12.50 -0.28 -13.57
N LYS A 93 13.48 -0.79 -12.80
CA LYS A 93 14.92 -0.52 -12.95
C LYS A 93 15.25 0.99 -12.91
N VAL A 94 14.54 1.73 -12.08
CA VAL A 94 14.72 3.16 -11.89
C VAL A 94 15.87 3.40 -10.92
N ASN A 95 16.77 4.33 -11.26
CA ASN A 95 17.81 4.79 -10.35
C ASN A 95 17.26 5.85 -9.37
N PRO A 96 17.86 6.02 -8.19
CA PRO A 96 17.41 7.02 -7.21
C PRO A 96 17.31 8.44 -7.78
N GLU A 97 18.23 8.84 -8.64
CA GLU A 97 18.28 10.17 -9.28
C GLU A 97 17.08 10.44 -10.18
N ASP A 98 16.48 9.39 -10.74
CA ASP A 98 15.32 9.49 -11.65
C ASP A 98 13.99 9.14 -10.96
N ALA A 99 14.03 8.64 -9.73
CA ALA A 99 12.84 8.14 -9.04
C ALA A 99 11.77 9.22 -8.86
N MET A 100 12.15 10.43 -8.45
CA MET A 100 11.20 11.53 -8.26
C MET A 100 10.54 11.96 -9.58
N LYS A 101 11.20 11.86 -10.74
CA LYS A 101 10.58 12.14 -12.05
C LYS A 101 9.41 11.19 -12.36
N LYS A 102 9.40 9.99 -11.74
CA LYS A 102 8.30 9.02 -11.86
C LYS A 102 7.23 9.22 -10.79
N ILE A 103 7.64 9.60 -9.57
CA ILE A 103 6.75 9.71 -8.42
C ILE A 103 5.93 11.01 -8.46
N GLN A 104 6.55 12.14 -8.79
CA GLN A 104 5.89 13.46 -8.78
C GLN A 104 4.61 13.51 -9.63
N PRO A 105 4.60 13.07 -10.90
CA PRO A 105 3.38 13.12 -11.70
C PRO A 105 2.22 12.33 -11.07
N LEU A 106 2.53 11.21 -10.39
CA LEU A 106 1.52 10.41 -9.72
C LEU A 106 0.95 11.14 -8.48
N ILE A 107 1.81 11.82 -7.71
CA ILE A 107 1.36 12.66 -6.59
C ILE A 107 0.51 13.82 -7.09
N ASP A 108 0.91 14.47 -8.20
CA ASP A 108 0.17 15.58 -8.77
C ASP A 108 -1.24 15.18 -9.23
N GLU A 109 -1.38 14.01 -9.85
CA GLU A 109 -2.71 13.49 -10.21
C GLU A 109 -3.57 13.20 -8.98
N VAL A 110 -2.99 12.66 -7.91
CA VAL A 110 -3.70 12.44 -6.64
C VAL A 110 -4.15 13.77 -6.01
N LYS A 111 -3.28 14.78 -6.01
CA LYS A 111 -3.61 16.13 -5.49
C LYS A 111 -4.76 16.79 -6.27
N LYS A 112 -4.80 16.62 -7.61
CA LYS A 112 -5.88 17.20 -8.45
C LYS A 112 -7.28 16.69 -8.10
N VAL A 113 -7.39 15.51 -7.53
CA VAL A 113 -8.67 14.88 -7.17
C VAL A 113 -8.90 14.82 -5.66
N ASP A 114 -8.09 15.54 -4.89
CA ASP A 114 -8.11 15.51 -3.41
C ASP A 114 -8.06 14.09 -2.83
N GLY A 115 -7.26 13.24 -3.45
CA GLY A 115 -7.14 11.82 -3.14
C GLY A 115 -6.11 11.50 -2.08
N GLY A 116 -5.98 10.22 -1.73
CA GLY A 116 -4.97 9.72 -0.81
C GLY A 116 -3.74 9.17 -1.53
N PHE A 117 -2.55 9.69 -1.25
CA PHE A 117 -1.30 9.10 -1.72
C PHE A 117 -0.70 8.20 -0.65
N MET A 118 -0.71 6.90 -0.88
CA MET A 118 -0.09 5.92 -0.01
C MET A 118 1.08 5.25 -0.72
N SER A 119 2.22 5.14 -0.04
CA SER A 119 3.40 4.41 -0.51
C SER A 119 3.82 3.32 0.47
N LEU A 120 4.41 2.26 -0.02
CA LEU A 120 4.98 1.17 0.77
C LEU A 120 6.50 1.24 0.70
N TRP A 121 7.14 1.26 1.88
CA TRP A 121 8.58 1.26 2.04
C TRP A 121 8.99 0.22 3.06
N HIS A 122 10.09 -0.47 2.81
CA HIS A 122 10.66 -1.42 3.75
C HIS A 122 11.76 -0.72 4.59
N ASN A 123 11.80 -1.04 5.87
CA ASN A 123 12.75 -0.41 6.80
C ASN A 123 14.22 -0.66 6.43
N ASP A 124 14.51 -1.81 5.82
CA ASP A 124 15.86 -2.17 5.36
C ASP A 124 16.28 -1.44 4.07
N THR A 125 15.38 -0.73 3.40
CA THR A 125 15.68 0.07 2.19
C THR A 125 16.04 1.51 2.50
N LEU A 126 15.74 1.98 3.71
CA LEU A 126 15.99 3.34 4.19
C LEU A 126 17.37 3.49 4.83
N ASN A 127 18.36 2.76 4.33
CA ASN A 127 19.75 2.81 4.81
C ASN A 127 20.71 3.21 3.69
N ASN A 128 21.96 3.51 4.04
CA ASN A 128 23.00 3.89 3.10
C ASN A 128 23.86 2.70 2.61
N ARG A 129 23.34 1.46 2.66
CA ARG A 129 24.06 0.30 2.12
C ARG A 129 24.09 0.37 0.60
N LYS A 130 25.16 -0.16 0.00
CA LYS A 130 25.47 -0.05 -1.44
C LYS A 130 24.28 -0.21 -2.38
N ILE A 131 23.44 -1.21 -2.15
CA ILE A 131 22.30 -1.51 -3.02
C ILE A 131 21.13 -0.52 -2.85
N TRP A 132 21.06 0.19 -1.72
CA TRP A 132 20.00 1.14 -1.38
C TRP A 132 20.52 2.59 -1.25
N LEU A 133 21.76 2.83 -1.68
CA LEU A 133 22.34 4.17 -1.66
C LEU A 133 21.45 5.13 -2.47
N GLY A 134 21.13 6.29 -1.89
CA GLY A 134 20.28 7.33 -2.49
C GLY A 134 18.77 7.15 -2.27
N TRP A 135 18.27 5.95 -1.94
CA TRP A 135 16.83 5.71 -1.78
C TRP A 135 16.23 6.39 -0.54
N LYS A 136 17.01 6.57 0.52
CA LYS A 136 16.57 7.38 1.68
C LYS A 136 16.23 8.82 1.26
N THR A 137 17.06 9.43 0.41
CA THR A 137 16.80 10.79 -0.11
C THR A 137 15.54 10.82 -0.98
N VAL A 138 15.31 9.77 -1.79
CA VAL A 138 14.06 9.65 -2.56
C VAL A 138 12.85 9.62 -1.63
N TYR A 139 12.91 8.85 -0.54
CA TYR A 139 11.85 8.80 0.46
C TYR A 139 11.57 10.17 1.08
N GLU A 140 12.63 10.85 1.53
CA GLU A 140 12.53 12.18 2.16
C GLU A 140 11.92 13.21 1.19
N ASN A 141 12.39 13.25 -0.05
CA ASN A 141 11.87 14.15 -1.09
C ASN A 141 10.40 13.83 -1.44
N MET A 142 10.06 12.53 -1.54
CA MET A 142 8.68 12.10 -1.79
C MET A 142 7.74 12.54 -0.66
N VAL A 143 8.12 12.32 0.59
CA VAL A 143 7.31 12.72 1.75
C VAL A 143 7.13 14.23 1.77
N GLN A 144 8.19 14.99 1.54
CA GLN A 144 8.13 16.44 1.48
C GLN A 144 7.21 16.93 0.36
N TYR A 145 7.32 16.33 -0.83
CA TYR A 145 6.52 16.73 -1.99
C TYR A 145 5.04 16.35 -1.86
N ALA A 146 4.75 15.18 -1.25
CA ALA A 146 3.39 14.71 -1.03
C ALA A 146 2.68 15.41 0.13
N SER A 147 3.44 15.98 1.08
CA SER A 147 2.85 16.68 2.22
C SER A 147 2.05 17.90 1.75
N PRO A 148 0.90 18.19 2.41
CA PRO A 148 0.18 19.44 2.17
C PRO A 148 1.10 20.64 2.44
N ASP A 149 0.94 21.70 1.67
CA ASP A 149 1.63 22.96 1.95
C ASP A 149 1.28 23.39 3.38
N LYS A 150 2.32 23.69 4.17
CA LYS A 150 2.10 24.27 5.50
C LYS A 150 1.59 25.70 5.28
N ASN A 151 0.27 25.88 5.37
CA ASN A 151 -0.32 27.20 5.52
C ASN A 151 0.08 27.85 6.87
#